data_fb1886d63fb98fc8a343eec1a50f377e
#
_entry.id   fb1886d63fb98fc8a343eec1a50f377e
#
_cell.length_a   1.000
_cell.length_b   1.000
_cell.length_c   1.000
_cell.angle_alpha   90.00
_cell.angle_beta   90.00
_cell.angle_gamma   90.00
#
_symmetry.space_group_name_H-M   'P 1'
#
loop_
_entity.id
_entity.type
_entity.pdbx_description
1 polymer ?
#
loop_
_entity_poly.entity_id
_entity_poly.type
_entity_poly.pdbx_seq_one_letter_code
_entity_poly.pdbx_strand_id
1 'polypeptide(L)'
;MTTFCSLENILEREKEETALFPESRTICVSRSVPMTANKRYIIYSAFLLTFLLLSGFLESRCEEEAGRSVSAFPILMYDTDIGVGYGAKAKGVDYLSRNESLDLILFNSTEGERWYVLTFCIPDIEIRQGKAYPFSLDIRAEYDRLLKNNFYGLGPGSLQKNLTNFTFEKKELQLAFGRGFSPSFVLEASYVFRNIRYFNIVHGEPYAQLLGTIGDQFSPFVSFLIRFDTSDSQIHPRKGFRLLLQDDLAAGFLGNKKASFNRFTLDFRKYLLILGERDVLAFRVLVQRISGGDVPLFEMSALGGGSTQNAMRGYAMNRFQDKGKILSNIEYRFPVWGKLGGNLFIDLGTVWPSFSRLEFRKMAIDAGWGLRYYLKNFLARFDMGFSREGMRIYFNFGQVF
;
A
#
# COMPACT_ATOMS: atom_id res chain seq x y z
N MET A 1 3.51 -31.40 -9.87
CA MET A 1 2.40 -31.10 -10.78
C MET A 1 1.01 -31.37 -10.14
N THR A 2 0.92 -31.37 -8.81
CA THR A 2 -0.28 -31.85 -8.10
C THR A 2 -0.71 -31.01 -6.90
N THR A 3 -0.17 -29.82 -6.68
CA THR A 3 -0.42 -29.08 -5.43
C THR A 3 -1.24 -27.79 -5.61
N PHE A 4 -1.41 -27.27 -6.81
CA PHE A 4 -2.12 -26.00 -7.03
C PHE A 4 -3.49 -26.13 -7.72
N CYS A 5 -3.77 -27.23 -8.39
CA CYS A 5 -5.14 -27.57 -8.80
C CYS A 5 -6.08 -27.78 -7.58
N SER A 6 -5.47 -27.86 -6.39
CA SER A 6 -6.17 -28.09 -5.12
C SER A 6 -6.74 -26.84 -4.46
N LEU A 7 -6.27 -25.61 -4.77
CA LEU A 7 -6.72 -24.41 -4.05
C LEU A 7 -8.17 -24.03 -4.38
N GLU A 8 -8.53 -24.07 -5.65
CA GLU A 8 -9.93 -23.81 -6.05
C GLU A 8 -10.86 -24.94 -5.59
N ASN A 9 -10.40 -26.20 -5.69
CA ASN A 9 -11.18 -27.37 -5.28
C ASN A 9 -11.31 -27.51 -3.75
N ILE A 10 -10.34 -27.06 -2.97
CA ILE A 10 -10.42 -27.06 -1.49
C ILE A 10 -11.39 -25.97 -1.02
N LEU A 11 -11.37 -24.81 -1.64
CA LEU A 11 -12.28 -23.70 -1.30
C LEU A 11 -13.73 -24.01 -1.74
N GLU A 12 -13.94 -24.79 -2.78
CA GLU A 12 -15.28 -25.26 -3.16
C GLU A 12 -15.79 -26.38 -2.25
N ARG A 13 -14.95 -27.32 -1.83
CA ARG A 13 -15.32 -28.38 -0.87
C ARG A 13 -15.70 -27.84 0.50
N GLU A 14 -14.97 -26.85 1.03
CA GLU A 14 -15.34 -26.26 2.32
C GLU A 14 -16.67 -25.49 2.27
N LYS A 15 -17.10 -25.02 1.10
CA LYS A 15 -18.43 -24.41 0.93
C LYS A 15 -19.57 -25.43 0.99
N GLU A 16 -19.35 -26.67 0.62
CA GLU A 16 -20.35 -27.72 0.68
C GLU A 16 -20.43 -28.39 2.06
N GLU A 17 -19.32 -28.54 2.79
CA GLU A 17 -19.33 -29.15 4.11
C GLU A 17 -19.92 -28.27 5.22
N THR A 18 -19.91 -26.95 5.10
CA THR A 18 -20.53 -26.04 6.07
C THR A 18 -22.07 -26.01 6.03
N ALA A 19 -22.70 -26.69 5.06
CA ALA A 19 -24.15 -26.74 4.92
C ALA A 19 -24.82 -27.89 5.70
N LEU A 20 -24.06 -28.77 6.40
CA LEU A 20 -24.60 -30.06 6.88
C LEU A 20 -24.54 -30.32 8.40
N PHE A 21 -24.30 -29.35 9.29
CA PHE A 21 -24.36 -29.62 10.73
C PHE A 21 -25.26 -28.64 11.48
N PRO A 22 -26.25 -29.15 12.30
CA PRO A 22 -27.08 -28.32 13.15
C PRO A 22 -26.38 -27.96 14.47
N GLU A 23 -26.83 -26.84 15.01
CA GLU A 23 -26.41 -26.22 16.28
C GLU A 23 -26.30 -27.14 17.48
N SER A 24 -25.23 -27.02 18.23
CA SER A 24 -25.21 -26.84 19.69
C SER A 24 -23.81 -27.05 20.28
N ARG A 25 -23.19 -25.99 20.79
CA ARG A 25 -22.45 -25.93 22.07
C ARG A 25 -21.86 -24.54 22.30
N THR A 26 -22.32 -23.90 23.35
CA THR A 26 -21.80 -22.67 23.94
C THR A 26 -20.33 -22.85 24.31
N ILE A 27 -19.44 -22.16 23.63
CA ILE A 27 -18.04 -22.01 24.01
C ILE A 27 -17.82 -20.56 24.44
N CYS A 28 -17.35 -20.40 25.68
CA CYS A 28 -16.96 -19.12 26.26
C CYS A 28 -15.99 -18.38 25.36
N VAL A 29 -16.46 -17.33 24.73
CA VAL A 29 -15.63 -16.34 24.03
C VAL A 29 -14.99 -15.46 25.11
N SER A 30 -13.67 -15.51 25.23
CA SER A 30 -12.93 -14.52 25.99
C SER A 30 -13.20 -13.13 25.41
N ARG A 31 -14.03 -12.37 26.13
CA ARG A 31 -14.30 -10.97 25.81
C ARG A 31 -12.99 -10.19 25.86
N SER A 32 -12.54 -9.69 24.73
CA SER A 32 -11.64 -8.54 24.68
C SER A 32 -12.30 -7.40 25.45
N VAL A 33 -11.68 -6.97 26.52
CA VAL A 33 -12.18 -5.88 27.38
C VAL A 33 -12.23 -4.61 26.52
N PRO A 34 -13.40 -4.00 26.29
CA PRO A 34 -13.47 -2.74 25.56
C PRO A 34 -12.73 -1.68 26.36
N MET A 35 -11.72 -1.06 25.77
CA MET A 35 -11.06 0.11 26.33
C MET A 35 -12.13 1.16 26.69
N THR A 36 -12.17 1.56 27.96
CA THR A 36 -13.12 2.58 28.42
C THR A 36 -12.96 3.88 27.63
N ALA A 37 -14.07 4.57 27.35
CA ALA A 37 -14.10 5.81 26.55
C ALA A 37 -13.05 6.84 27.00
N ASN A 38 -12.81 6.99 28.29
CA ASN A 38 -11.82 7.89 28.87
C ASN A 38 -10.37 7.61 28.41
N LYS A 39 -9.96 6.36 28.26
CA LYS A 39 -8.61 6.05 27.74
C LYS A 39 -8.44 6.43 26.27
N ARG A 40 -9.51 6.34 25.48
CA ARG A 40 -9.49 6.75 24.07
C ARG A 40 -9.31 8.27 23.93
N TYR A 41 -10.01 9.09 24.71
CA TYR A 41 -9.88 10.55 24.68
C TYR A 41 -8.48 11.02 25.11
N ILE A 42 -7.86 10.37 26.08
CA ILE A 42 -6.49 10.71 26.53
C ILE A 42 -5.47 10.40 25.41
N ILE A 43 -5.63 9.31 24.70
CA ILE A 43 -4.75 8.96 23.56
C ILE A 43 -4.94 9.97 22.43
N TYR A 44 -6.16 10.38 22.10
CA TYR A 44 -6.44 11.35 21.05
C TYR A 44 -5.93 12.76 21.39
N SER A 45 -6.09 13.20 22.63
CA SER A 45 -5.57 14.51 23.08
C SER A 45 -4.05 14.52 23.19
N ALA A 46 -3.42 13.44 23.64
CA ALA A 46 -1.96 13.30 23.64
C ALA A 46 -1.40 13.30 22.21
N PHE A 47 -2.07 12.63 21.27
CA PHE A 47 -1.66 12.58 19.87
C PHE A 47 -1.77 13.96 19.19
N LEU A 48 -2.84 14.70 19.45
CA LEU A 48 -3.04 16.05 18.93
C LEU A 48 -2.01 17.03 19.51
N LEU A 49 -1.69 16.91 20.80
CA LEU A 49 -0.68 17.73 21.47
C LEU A 49 0.74 17.43 20.98
N THR A 50 1.07 16.15 20.77
CA THR A 50 2.35 15.72 20.20
C THR A 50 2.49 16.17 18.75
N PHE A 51 1.41 16.18 17.98
CA PHE A 51 1.37 16.72 16.63
C PHE A 51 1.67 18.21 16.58
N LEU A 52 1.09 19.00 17.50
CA LEU A 52 1.33 20.44 17.60
C LEU A 52 2.77 20.75 18.09
N LEU A 53 3.34 19.91 18.95
CA LEU A 53 4.72 20.09 19.45
C LEU A 53 5.76 19.68 18.39
N LEU A 54 5.52 18.62 17.62
CA LEU A 54 6.41 18.18 16.55
C LEU A 54 6.42 19.14 15.35
N SER A 55 5.34 19.86 15.08
CA SER A 55 5.29 20.86 14.01
C SER A 55 6.24 22.04 14.23
N GLY A 56 6.62 22.33 15.49
CA GLY A 56 7.60 23.37 15.84
C GLY A 56 9.08 22.91 15.80
N PHE A 57 9.34 21.60 15.78
CA PHE A 57 10.72 21.06 15.84
C PHE A 57 11.29 20.62 14.48
N LEU A 58 10.52 20.68 13.41
CA LEU A 58 10.88 20.11 12.09
C LEU A 58 11.56 21.10 11.13
N GLU A 59 12.09 22.20 11.59
CA GLU A 59 13.10 22.96 10.83
C GLU A 59 14.50 22.39 11.14
N SER A 60 14.81 21.21 10.61
CA SER A 60 16.18 20.73 10.61
C SER A 60 17.01 21.56 9.63
N ARG A 61 18.07 22.18 10.12
CA ARG A 61 19.08 22.87 9.32
C ARG A 61 19.65 21.90 8.28
N CYS A 62 19.40 22.15 7.00
CA CYS A 62 20.25 21.68 5.93
C CYS A 62 21.47 22.59 5.88
N GLU A 63 22.65 22.07 6.16
CA GLU A 63 23.91 22.69 5.71
C GLU A 63 24.00 22.37 4.21
N GLU A 64 23.72 23.37 3.37
CA GLU A 64 24.00 23.31 1.92
C GLU A 64 25.46 23.70 1.69
N GLU A 65 26.37 22.72 1.72
CA GLU A 65 27.60 22.82 0.93
C GLU A 65 27.25 22.51 -0.53
N ALA A 66 27.87 23.25 -1.47
CA ALA A 66 27.56 23.20 -2.89
C ALA A 66 27.40 21.77 -3.43
N GLY A 67 26.15 21.36 -3.67
CA GLY A 67 25.78 20.08 -4.28
C GLY A 67 25.55 18.92 -3.29
N ARG A 68 26.25 18.83 -2.16
CA ARG A 68 26.13 17.73 -1.19
C ARG A 68 25.17 18.07 -0.07
N SER A 69 24.25 17.17 0.24
CA SER A 69 23.32 17.36 1.34
C SER A 69 23.01 16.06 2.08
N VAL A 70 22.79 16.17 3.39
CA VAL A 70 22.22 15.12 4.24
C VAL A 70 20.98 15.65 4.92
N SER A 71 19.93 14.87 4.89
CA SER A 71 18.70 15.17 5.63
C SER A 71 18.25 13.93 6.40
N ALA A 72 17.68 14.16 7.59
CA ALA A 72 17.09 13.09 8.39
C ALA A 72 15.77 13.58 8.99
N PHE A 73 14.75 12.71 8.94
CA PHE A 73 13.40 13.02 9.42
C PHE A 73 12.88 11.89 10.29
N PRO A 74 12.31 12.18 11.47
CA PRO A 74 11.58 11.18 12.22
C PRO A 74 10.29 10.80 11.49
N ILE A 75 9.90 9.55 11.59
CA ILE A 75 8.63 9.03 11.08
C ILE A 75 7.76 8.71 12.30
N LEU A 76 6.56 9.26 12.34
CA LEU A 76 5.53 8.89 13.29
C LEU A 76 4.20 8.76 12.55
N MET A 77 3.58 7.59 12.62
CA MET A 77 2.31 7.34 11.95
C MET A 77 1.38 6.48 12.81
N TYR A 78 0.12 6.44 12.44
CA TYR A 78 -0.87 5.56 13.04
C TYR A 78 -1.74 4.95 11.95
N ASP A 79 -1.96 3.66 12.07
CA ASP A 79 -2.91 2.92 11.25
C ASP A 79 -3.63 1.92 12.16
N THR A 80 -4.94 1.79 11.99
CA THR A 80 -5.75 0.88 12.80
C THR A 80 -5.29 -0.58 12.73
N ASP A 81 -4.65 -0.99 11.62
CA ASP A 81 -4.18 -2.37 11.41
C ASP A 81 -2.78 -2.62 12.00
N ILE A 82 -1.90 -1.62 12.03
CA ILE A 82 -0.51 -1.77 12.48
C ILE A 82 -0.18 -1.03 13.80
N GLY A 83 -1.14 -0.24 14.30
CA GLY A 83 -0.95 0.55 15.52
C GLY A 83 -0.11 1.80 15.30
N VAL A 84 0.65 2.20 16.33
CA VAL A 84 1.57 3.34 16.26
C VAL A 84 2.86 2.91 15.59
N GLY A 85 3.17 3.56 14.47
CA GLY A 85 4.41 3.37 13.74
C GLY A 85 5.42 4.47 14.06
N TYR A 86 6.68 4.11 14.21
CA TYR A 86 7.78 5.01 14.53
C TYR A 86 9.05 4.62 13.80
N GLY A 87 9.86 5.60 13.46
CA GLY A 87 11.08 5.35 12.73
C GLY A 87 11.81 6.61 12.31
N ALA A 88 12.69 6.46 11.33
CA ALA A 88 13.41 7.57 10.72
C ALA A 88 13.65 7.32 9.23
N LYS A 89 13.69 8.40 8.46
CA LYS A 89 14.22 8.44 7.10
C LYS A 89 15.46 9.33 7.08
N ALA A 90 16.54 8.83 6.46
CA ALA A 90 17.74 9.60 6.15
C ALA A 90 17.98 9.60 4.64
N LYS A 91 18.45 10.71 4.09
CA LYS A 91 18.80 10.85 2.68
C LYS A 91 20.11 11.60 2.55
N GLY A 92 21.06 11.02 1.81
CA GLY A 92 22.29 11.68 1.36
C GLY A 92 22.23 11.91 -0.14
N VAL A 93 22.68 13.08 -0.62
CA VAL A 93 22.65 13.46 -2.04
C VAL A 93 24.04 13.93 -2.48
N ASP A 94 24.46 13.51 -3.67
CA ASP A 94 25.61 13.99 -4.44
C ASP A 94 26.99 13.84 -3.77
N TYR A 95 27.19 12.77 -3.00
CA TYR A 95 28.51 12.46 -2.40
C TYR A 95 29.53 11.97 -3.40
N LEU A 96 29.10 11.32 -4.50
CA LEU A 96 29.94 10.85 -5.59
C LEU A 96 30.04 11.86 -6.74
N SER A 97 29.45 13.04 -6.62
CA SER A 97 29.40 14.10 -7.65
C SER A 97 28.76 13.62 -8.97
N ARG A 98 27.71 12.77 -8.87
CA ARG A 98 26.95 12.21 -10.00
C ARG A 98 25.46 12.48 -9.89
N ASN A 99 25.06 13.42 -9.02
CA ASN A 99 23.67 13.70 -8.68
C ASN A 99 22.93 12.46 -8.16
N GLU A 100 23.63 11.55 -7.51
CA GLU A 100 23.03 10.35 -6.91
C GLU A 100 22.41 10.64 -5.54
N SER A 101 21.55 9.73 -5.09
CA SER A 101 21.05 9.73 -3.72
C SER A 101 21.11 8.35 -3.08
N LEU A 102 21.27 8.34 -1.77
CA LEU A 102 21.11 7.18 -0.90
C LEU A 102 20.05 7.48 0.15
N ASP A 103 18.93 6.79 0.08
CA ASP A 103 17.82 6.90 1.02
C ASP A 103 17.77 5.67 1.93
N LEU A 104 17.65 5.88 3.24
CA LEU A 104 17.46 4.84 4.25
C LEU A 104 16.16 5.12 5.02
N ILE A 105 15.27 4.14 5.10
CA ILE A 105 14.08 4.16 5.95
C ILE A 105 14.20 3.01 6.95
N LEU A 106 14.03 3.33 8.23
CA LEU A 106 13.91 2.37 9.33
C LEU A 106 12.60 2.64 10.05
N PHE A 107 11.68 1.68 9.98
CA PHE A 107 10.34 1.82 10.52
C PHE A 107 9.93 0.58 11.31
N ASN A 108 9.29 0.80 12.46
CA ASN A 108 8.69 -0.25 13.29
C ASN A 108 7.30 0.21 13.75
N SER A 109 6.45 -0.74 14.14
CA SER A 109 5.15 -0.43 14.73
C SER A 109 4.87 -1.21 15.99
N THR A 110 3.89 -0.75 16.78
CA THR A 110 3.47 -1.40 18.04
C THR A 110 2.78 -2.74 17.82
N GLU A 111 2.17 -2.97 16.67
CA GLU A 111 1.59 -4.27 16.28
C GLU A 111 2.59 -5.16 15.54
N GLY A 112 3.88 -4.74 15.50
CA GLY A 112 5.02 -5.55 15.12
C GLY A 112 5.39 -5.52 13.64
N GLU A 113 4.97 -4.50 12.89
CA GLU A 113 5.54 -4.24 11.57
C GLU A 113 7.00 -3.81 11.70
N ARG A 114 7.82 -4.28 10.78
CA ARG A 114 9.21 -3.85 10.58
C ARG A 114 9.42 -3.63 9.10
N TRP A 115 9.63 -2.39 8.71
CA TRP A 115 9.82 -2.02 7.32
C TRP A 115 11.12 -1.23 7.17
N TYR A 116 12.11 -1.85 6.54
CA TYR A 116 13.44 -1.28 6.32
C TYR A 116 13.71 -1.21 4.83
N VAL A 117 14.08 -0.03 4.35
CA VAL A 117 14.34 0.20 2.92
C VAL A 117 15.62 0.96 2.76
N LEU A 118 16.48 0.46 1.88
CA LEU A 118 17.66 1.17 1.37
C LEU A 118 17.47 1.36 -0.13
N THR A 119 17.56 2.61 -0.59
CA THR A 119 17.43 2.93 -2.01
C THR A 119 18.61 3.78 -2.46
N PHE A 120 19.28 3.36 -3.53
CA PHE A 120 20.32 4.10 -4.22
C PHE A 120 19.82 4.48 -5.61
N CYS A 121 19.92 5.75 -5.99
CA CYS A 121 19.43 6.27 -7.27
C CYS A 121 20.50 7.10 -7.98
N ILE A 122 20.64 6.92 -9.27
CA ILE A 122 21.45 7.79 -10.19
C ILE A 122 20.63 8.09 -11.45
N PRO A 123 20.34 9.38 -11.76
CA PRO A 123 20.33 10.52 -10.85
C PRO A 123 19.28 10.39 -9.77
N ASP A 124 19.37 11.19 -8.72
CA ASP A 124 18.35 11.28 -7.67
C ASP A 124 16.95 11.51 -8.25
N ILE A 125 15.96 10.87 -7.64
CA ILE A 125 14.56 10.94 -8.08
C ILE A 125 14.05 12.38 -8.16
N GLU A 126 14.40 13.22 -7.20
CA GLU A 126 13.95 14.62 -7.16
C GLU A 126 14.58 15.46 -8.28
N ILE A 127 15.86 15.18 -8.62
CA ILE A 127 16.57 15.86 -9.71
C ILE A 127 15.97 15.55 -11.08
N ARG A 128 15.55 14.31 -11.31
CA ARG A 128 14.99 13.85 -12.60
C ARG A 128 13.49 14.10 -12.77
N GLN A 129 12.78 14.46 -11.70
CA GLN A 129 11.36 14.79 -11.78
C GLN A 129 11.09 15.98 -12.69
N GLY A 130 10.12 15.83 -13.61
CA GLY A 130 9.75 16.88 -14.56
C GLY A 130 10.85 17.25 -15.55
N LYS A 131 11.84 16.38 -15.79
CA LYS A 131 12.94 16.56 -16.75
C LYS A 131 13.10 15.34 -17.63
N ALA A 132 13.62 15.57 -18.84
CA ALA A 132 14.17 14.49 -19.66
C ALA A 132 15.55 14.08 -19.10
N TYR A 133 15.85 12.79 -19.14
CA TYR A 133 17.17 12.24 -18.78
C TYR A 133 17.48 11.01 -19.62
N PRO A 134 18.75 10.80 -20.03
CA PRO A 134 19.10 9.71 -20.94
C PRO A 134 19.08 8.34 -20.24
N PHE A 135 19.34 8.31 -18.94
CA PHE A 135 19.48 7.08 -18.18
C PHE A 135 19.23 7.30 -16.69
N SER A 136 18.67 6.30 -16.01
CA SER A 136 18.67 6.20 -14.55
C SER A 136 18.91 4.77 -14.12
N LEU A 137 19.55 4.61 -12.96
CA LEU A 137 19.70 3.35 -12.25
C LEU A 137 19.16 3.52 -10.82
N ASP A 138 18.24 2.65 -10.45
CA ASP A 138 17.72 2.57 -9.08
C ASP A 138 17.97 1.16 -8.52
N ILE A 139 18.57 1.09 -7.34
CA ILE A 139 18.79 -0.14 -6.60
C ILE A 139 18.04 -0.01 -5.28
N ARG A 140 17.06 -0.88 -5.04
CA ARG A 140 16.25 -0.87 -3.83
C ARG A 140 16.31 -2.21 -3.13
N ALA A 141 16.75 -2.20 -1.88
CA ALA A 141 16.67 -3.34 -0.98
C ALA A 141 15.59 -3.08 0.07
N GLU A 142 14.71 -4.04 0.28
CA GLU A 142 13.57 -3.91 1.20
C GLU A 142 13.43 -5.17 2.07
N TYR A 143 13.27 -4.95 3.35
CA TYR A 143 12.81 -5.94 4.33
C TYR A 143 11.50 -5.46 4.91
N ASP A 144 10.46 -6.29 4.80
CA ASP A 144 9.14 -6.01 5.34
C ASP A 144 8.63 -7.23 6.11
N ARG A 145 8.25 -7.01 7.37
CA ARG A 145 7.68 -8.05 8.23
C ARG A 145 6.47 -7.49 8.96
N LEU A 146 5.33 -8.13 8.74
CA LEU A 146 4.07 -7.80 9.38
C LEU A 146 3.61 -8.99 10.23
N LEU A 147 3.53 -8.80 11.55
CA LEU A 147 3.19 -9.89 12.48
C LEU A 147 1.73 -10.34 12.36
N LYS A 148 0.82 -9.42 12.02
CA LYS A 148 -0.61 -9.68 11.88
C LYS A 148 -1.07 -9.31 10.48
N ASN A 149 -0.72 -10.11 9.50
CA ASN A 149 -1.28 -9.97 8.17
C ASN A 149 -2.64 -10.65 8.09
N ASN A 150 -3.59 -10.02 7.42
CA ASN A 150 -4.98 -10.48 7.36
C ASN A 150 -5.25 -11.29 6.09
N PHE A 151 -5.99 -12.38 6.26
CA PHE A 151 -6.58 -13.14 5.15
C PHE A 151 -8.02 -13.51 5.47
N TYR A 152 -8.95 -13.20 4.58
CA TYR A 152 -10.39 -13.43 4.74
C TYR A 152 -10.94 -14.43 3.74
N GLY A 153 -10.04 -15.09 2.95
CA GLY A 153 -10.39 -15.89 1.78
C GLY A 153 -10.38 -15.06 0.49
N LEU A 154 -10.60 -15.73 -0.62
CA LEU A 154 -10.58 -15.14 -1.96
C LEU A 154 -11.97 -14.67 -2.38
N GLY A 155 -12.01 -13.67 -3.26
CA GLY A 155 -13.20 -13.13 -3.89
C GLY A 155 -13.89 -12.00 -3.15
N PRO A 156 -14.82 -11.31 -3.85
CA PRO A 156 -15.52 -10.14 -3.32
C PRO A 156 -16.57 -10.49 -2.25
N GLY A 157 -16.94 -11.77 -2.13
CA GLY A 157 -17.89 -12.28 -1.14
C GLY A 157 -17.24 -12.83 0.13
N SER A 158 -15.92 -12.68 0.33
CA SER A 158 -15.23 -13.14 1.53
C SER A 158 -15.86 -12.51 2.78
N LEU A 159 -16.06 -13.32 3.84
CA LEU A 159 -16.74 -12.86 5.06
C LEU A 159 -15.73 -12.32 6.07
N GLN A 160 -16.07 -11.23 6.75
CA GLN A 160 -15.23 -10.63 7.79
C GLN A 160 -14.94 -11.60 8.95
N LYS A 161 -15.89 -12.47 9.29
CA LYS A 161 -15.73 -13.49 10.35
C LYS A 161 -14.68 -14.55 10.03
N ASN A 162 -14.30 -14.71 8.76
CA ASN A 162 -13.31 -15.68 8.30
C ASN A 162 -11.87 -15.14 8.39
N LEU A 163 -11.65 -14.12 9.20
CA LEU A 163 -10.30 -13.59 9.42
C LEU A 163 -9.37 -14.69 9.90
N THR A 164 -8.25 -14.82 9.23
CA THR A 164 -7.10 -15.65 9.63
C THR A 164 -5.87 -14.77 9.66
N ASN A 165 -5.19 -14.73 10.80
CA ASN A 165 -3.97 -13.96 10.97
C ASN A 165 -2.74 -14.84 10.82
N PHE A 166 -1.71 -14.29 10.22
CA PHE A 166 -0.41 -14.92 10.06
C PHE A 166 0.71 -13.87 10.01
N THR A 167 1.94 -14.29 10.30
CA THR A 167 3.11 -13.43 10.08
C THR A 167 3.57 -13.55 8.63
N PHE A 168 3.75 -12.40 8.01
CA PHE A 168 4.31 -12.23 6.68
C PHE A 168 5.71 -11.64 6.78
N GLU A 169 6.65 -12.19 6.03
CA GLU A 169 8.01 -11.66 5.90
C GLU A 169 8.39 -11.62 4.42
N LYS A 170 8.82 -10.45 3.94
CA LYS A 170 9.28 -10.21 2.57
C LYS A 170 10.71 -9.68 2.58
N LYS A 171 11.55 -10.23 1.73
CA LYS A 171 12.87 -9.72 1.38
C LYS A 171 12.89 -9.47 -0.12
N GLU A 172 13.24 -8.25 -0.50
CA GLU A 172 13.19 -7.83 -1.90
C GLU A 172 14.44 -7.05 -2.27
N LEU A 173 14.98 -7.34 -3.46
CA LEU A 173 16.00 -6.53 -4.13
C LEU A 173 15.50 -6.20 -5.53
N GLN A 174 15.38 -4.93 -5.85
CA GLN A 174 15.01 -4.43 -7.17
C GLN A 174 16.18 -3.70 -7.81
N LEU A 175 16.43 -4.01 -9.07
CA LEU A 175 17.34 -3.30 -9.95
C LEU A 175 16.52 -2.71 -11.09
N ALA A 176 16.45 -1.39 -11.19
CA ALA A 176 15.65 -0.70 -12.20
C ALA A 176 16.51 0.21 -13.06
N PHE A 177 16.22 0.20 -14.35
CA PHE A 177 16.84 1.04 -15.38
C PHE A 177 15.74 1.86 -16.03
N GLY A 178 15.95 3.17 -16.12
CA GLY A 178 14.95 4.07 -16.65
C GLY A 178 15.50 5.10 -17.63
N ARG A 179 14.59 5.67 -18.43
CA ARG A 179 14.85 6.80 -19.31
C ARG A 179 13.66 7.74 -19.33
N GLY A 180 13.91 9.02 -19.07
CA GLY A 180 12.95 10.10 -19.25
C GLY A 180 13.08 10.71 -20.63
N PHE A 181 12.17 10.36 -21.55
CA PHE A 181 12.16 10.88 -22.93
C PHE A 181 11.69 12.33 -23.01
N SER A 182 10.88 12.72 -22.04
CA SER A 182 10.41 14.09 -21.85
C SER A 182 10.15 14.37 -20.37
N PRO A 183 9.87 15.60 -19.97
CA PRO A 183 9.43 15.91 -18.61
C PRO A 183 8.25 15.08 -18.10
N SER A 184 7.40 14.63 -19.02
CA SER A 184 6.17 13.90 -18.68
C SER A 184 6.19 12.42 -19.02
N PHE A 185 7.21 11.90 -19.73
CA PHE A 185 7.21 10.52 -20.23
C PHE A 185 8.46 9.77 -19.83
N VAL A 186 8.28 8.68 -19.09
CA VAL A 186 9.35 7.80 -18.58
C VAL A 186 9.05 6.35 -18.93
N LEU A 187 10.06 5.63 -19.40
CA LEU A 187 10.07 4.17 -19.50
C LEU A 187 11.06 3.63 -18.48
N GLU A 188 10.68 2.53 -17.81
CA GLU A 188 11.53 1.83 -16.85
C GLU A 188 11.40 0.32 -17.03
N ALA A 189 12.50 -0.38 -16.92
CA ALA A 189 12.55 -1.83 -16.83
C ALA A 189 13.27 -2.22 -15.55
N SER A 190 12.75 -3.17 -14.81
CA SER A 190 13.38 -3.63 -13.57
C SER A 190 13.37 -5.15 -13.44
N TYR A 191 14.35 -5.66 -12.72
CA TYR A 191 14.37 -7.02 -12.24
C TYR A 191 14.21 -7.03 -10.73
N VAL A 192 13.25 -7.83 -10.25
CA VAL A 192 12.90 -7.92 -8.83
C VAL A 192 13.19 -9.32 -8.32
N PHE A 193 14.06 -9.43 -7.34
CA PHE A 193 14.30 -10.63 -6.55
C PHE A 193 13.43 -10.54 -5.30
N ARG A 194 12.51 -11.49 -5.12
CA ARG A 194 11.58 -11.48 -4.00
C ARG A 194 11.54 -12.85 -3.32
N ASN A 195 11.71 -12.84 -2.00
CA ASN A 195 11.51 -14.01 -1.16
C ASN A 195 10.45 -13.68 -0.11
N ILE A 196 9.50 -14.59 0.09
CA ILE A 196 8.36 -14.43 0.97
C ILE A 196 8.20 -15.65 1.84
N ARG A 197 7.89 -15.42 3.13
CA ARG A 197 7.61 -16.45 4.11
C ARG A 197 6.33 -16.16 4.85
N TYR A 198 5.55 -17.25 5.12
CA TYR A 198 4.37 -17.23 5.98
C TYR A 198 4.64 -18.12 7.18
N PHE A 199 4.37 -17.62 8.37
CA PHE A 199 4.57 -18.38 9.61
C PHE A 199 3.71 -17.81 10.76
N ASN A 200 3.74 -18.43 11.93
CA ASN A 200 2.91 -18.05 13.07
C ASN A 200 1.42 -17.97 12.73
N ILE A 201 0.93 -18.94 11.96
CA ILE A 201 -0.48 -19.03 11.60
C ILE A 201 -1.26 -19.47 12.81
N VAL A 202 -2.32 -18.74 13.16
CA VAL A 202 -3.13 -19.04 14.33
C VAL A 202 -3.96 -20.29 14.06
N HIS A 203 -3.73 -21.34 14.86
CA HIS A 203 -4.46 -22.60 14.74
C HIS A 203 -5.93 -22.43 15.10
N GLY A 204 -6.81 -23.14 14.37
CA GLY A 204 -8.26 -23.10 14.58
C GLY A 204 -8.97 -21.97 13.82
N GLU A 205 -8.24 -21.08 13.15
CA GLU A 205 -8.82 -20.10 12.24
C GLU A 205 -9.21 -20.73 10.90
N PRO A 206 -10.20 -20.19 10.16
CA PRO A 206 -10.81 -20.82 8.98
C PRO A 206 -9.83 -21.23 7.87
N TYR A 207 -8.75 -20.45 7.66
CA TYR A 207 -7.77 -20.72 6.61
C TYR A 207 -6.40 -21.16 7.14
N ALA A 208 -6.30 -21.53 8.42
CA ALA A 208 -5.03 -21.90 9.03
C ALA A 208 -4.36 -23.10 8.36
N GLN A 209 -5.14 -24.12 8.01
CA GLN A 209 -4.64 -25.31 7.31
C GLN A 209 -4.12 -24.96 5.92
N LEU A 210 -4.88 -24.18 5.14
CA LEU A 210 -4.47 -23.71 3.82
C LEU A 210 -3.17 -22.91 3.88
N LEU A 211 -3.10 -21.91 4.75
CA LEU A 211 -1.91 -21.06 4.91
C LEU A 211 -0.69 -21.87 5.37
N GLY A 212 -0.89 -22.88 6.21
CA GLY A 212 0.16 -23.78 6.69
C GLY A 212 0.79 -24.64 5.58
N THR A 213 0.11 -24.85 4.44
CA THR A 213 0.69 -25.53 3.28
C THR A 213 1.57 -24.63 2.41
N ILE A 214 1.50 -23.30 2.60
CA ILE A 214 2.28 -22.34 1.85
C ILE A 214 3.66 -22.22 2.50
N GLY A 215 4.68 -22.80 1.89
CA GLY A 215 6.06 -22.66 2.34
C GLY A 215 6.72 -21.38 1.86
N ASP A 216 8.04 -21.30 2.06
CA ASP A 216 8.86 -20.21 1.53
C ASP A 216 8.72 -20.11 0.01
N GLN A 217 8.48 -18.90 -0.49
CA GLN A 217 8.25 -18.64 -1.89
C GLN A 217 9.30 -17.68 -2.44
N PHE A 218 10.04 -18.13 -3.43
CA PHE A 218 10.92 -17.29 -4.23
C PHE A 218 10.17 -16.91 -5.51
N SER A 219 9.91 -15.62 -5.69
CA SER A 219 9.08 -15.09 -6.79
C SER A 219 9.79 -13.94 -7.52
N PRO A 220 10.86 -14.23 -8.29
CA PRO A 220 11.50 -13.22 -9.12
C PRO A 220 10.65 -12.90 -10.34
N PHE A 221 10.70 -11.65 -10.77
CA PHE A 221 10.02 -11.19 -11.98
C PHE A 221 10.72 -10.02 -12.65
N VAL A 222 10.46 -9.83 -13.93
CA VAL A 222 10.80 -8.62 -14.69
C VAL A 222 9.59 -7.72 -14.72
N SER A 223 9.80 -6.43 -14.52
CA SER A 223 8.75 -5.41 -14.58
C SER A 223 9.07 -4.36 -15.65
N PHE A 224 8.08 -4.03 -16.46
CA PHE A 224 8.13 -2.93 -17.42
C PHE A 224 7.12 -1.88 -17.01
N LEU A 225 7.57 -0.63 -16.93
CA LEU A 225 6.75 0.49 -16.47
C LEU A 225 6.79 1.62 -17.49
N ILE A 226 5.61 2.09 -17.86
CA ILE A 226 5.37 3.30 -18.63
C ILE A 226 4.70 4.31 -17.71
N ARG A 227 5.31 5.46 -17.54
CA ARG A 227 4.74 6.56 -16.75
C ARG A 227 4.57 7.80 -17.60
N PHE A 228 3.36 8.33 -17.60
CA PHE A 228 3.03 9.61 -18.17
C PHE A 228 2.45 10.51 -17.08
N ASP A 229 3.11 11.64 -16.77
CA ASP A 229 2.75 12.52 -15.66
C ASP A 229 2.82 13.98 -16.08
N THR A 230 1.66 14.64 -16.09
CA THR A 230 1.50 16.07 -16.37
C THR A 230 1.06 16.84 -15.12
N SER A 231 1.14 16.22 -13.93
CA SER A 231 0.74 16.89 -12.71
C SER A 231 1.69 18.02 -12.32
N ASP A 232 1.14 19.07 -11.72
CA ASP A 232 1.89 20.26 -11.29
C ASP A 232 2.74 20.01 -10.02
N SER A 233 2.52 18.93 -9.28
CA SER A 233 3.25 18.58 -8.09
C SER A 233 3.25 17.07 -7.86
N GLN A 234 4.35 16.55 -7.30
CA GLN A 234 4.45 15.15 -6.88
C GLN A 234 3.83 14.91 -5.49
N ILE A 235 3.91 15.92 -4.61
CA ILE A 235 3.49 15.81 -3.21
C ILE A 235 2.00 16.14 -3.05
N HIS A 236 1.53 17.22 -3.70
CA HIS A 236 0.14 17.69 -3.62
C HIS A 236 -0.36 18.17 -4.98
N PRO A 237 -0.60 17.25 -5.92
CA PRO A 237 -1.07 17.59 -7.26
C PRO A 237 -2.44 18.26 -7.21
N ARG A 238 -2.58 19.36 -7.96
CA ARG A 238 -3.81 20.16 -8.06
C ARG A 238 -4.42 20.13 -9.46
N LYS A 239 -3.60 19.96 -10.47
CA LYS A 239 -4.01 19.89 -11.89
C LYS A 239 -3.15 18.90 -12.66
N GLY A 240 -3.66 18.49 -13.82
CA GLY A 240 -2.98 17.53 -14.69
C GLY A 240 -3.51 16.11 -14.49
N PHE A 241 -2.74 15.14 -14.95
CA PHE A 241 -3.05 13.72 -14.78
C PHE A 241 -1.77 12.89 -14.72
N ARG A 242 -1.90 11.69 -14.16
CA ARG A 242 -0.88 10.63 -14.16
C ARG A 242 -1.46 9.37 -14.74
N LEU A 243 -0.72 8.73 -15.62
CA LEU A 243 -0.99 7.39 -16.12
C LEU A 243 0.23 6.53 -15.87
N LEU A 244 0.02 5.41 -15.21
CA LEU A 244 1.02 4.39 -15.01
C LEU A 244 0.49 3.09 -15.59
N LEU A 245 1.27 2.50 -16.50
CA LEU A 245 1.07 1.16 -17.03
C LEU A 245 2.25 0.32 -16.59
N GLN A 246 1.99 -0.81 -15.93
CA GLN A 246 3.03 -1.71 -15.46
C GLN A 246 2.66 -3.13 -15.83
N ASP A 247 3.65 -3.88 -16.32
CA ASP A 247 3.54 -5.29 -16.65
C ASP A 247 4.66 -6.08 -15.97
N ASP A 248 4.29 -6.98 -15.05
CA ASP A 248 5.22 -7.81 -14.31
C ASP A 248 5.13 -9.25 -14.84
N LEU A 249 6.25 -9.78 -15.32
CA LEU A 249 6.35 -11.13 -15.86
C LEU A 249 7.19 -12.01 -14.92
N ALA A 250 6.55 -12.96 -14.26
CA ALA A 250 7.19 -14.03 -13.52
C ALA A 250 7.14 -15.32 -14.33
N ALA A 251 8.30 -15.87 -14.65
CA ALA A 251 8.41 -17.07 -15.48
C ALA A 251 9.52 -18.00 -15.01
N GLY A 252 9.44 -19.28 -15.35
CA GLY A 252 10.39 -20.29 -14.90
C GLY A 252 11.84 -20.01 -15.29
N PHE A 253 12.09 -19.41 -16.44
CA PHE A 253 13.44 -19.03 -16.90
C PHE A 253 14.08 -17.91 -16.08
N LEU A 254 13.29 -17.15 -15.33
CA LEU A 254 13.77 -16.10 -14.39
C LEU A 254 14.18 -16.68 -13.02
N GLY A 255 14.20 -18.01 -12.87
CA GLY A 255 14.51 -18.69 -11.62
C GLY A 255 13.28 -19.03 -10.77
N ASN A 256 12.09 -18.73 -11.25
CA ASN A 256 10.84 -19.01 -10.55
C ASN A 256 10.33 -20.42 -10.90
N LYS A 257 10.67 -21.40 -10.07
CA LYS A 257 10.26 -22.81 -10.32
C LYS A 257 8.81 -23.12 -9.94
N LYS A 258 8.16 -22.27 -9.13
CA LYS A 258 6.86 -22.54 -8.52
C LYS A 258 5.77 -21.53 -8.86
N ALA A 259 6.12 -20.40 -9.45
CA ALA A 259 5.16 -19.37 -9.81
C ALA A 259 5.37 -18.93 -11.26
N SER A 260 4.31 -18.90 -12.03
CA SER A 260 4.31 -18.37 -13.40
C SER A 260 3.06 -17.53 -13.56
N PHE A 261 3.26 -16.22 -13.66
CA PHE A 261 2.16 -15.28 -13.81
C PHE A 261 2.61 -14.03 -14.58
N ASN A 262 1.62 -13.37 -15.15
CA ASN A 262 1.75 -12.03 -15.68
C ASN A 262 0.77 -11.13 -14.92
N ARG A 263 1.25 -10.00 -14.39
CA ARG A 263 0.44 -9.00 -13.68
C ARG A 263 0.48 -7.69 -14.42
N PHE A 264 -0.64 -7.34 -15.02
CA PHE A 264 -0.84 -6.04 -15.65
C PHE A 264 -1.54 -5.09 -14.68
N THR A 265 -1.01 -3.85 -14.57
CA THR A 265 -1.57 -2.79 -13.74
C THR A 265 -1.71 -1.51 -14.55
N LEU A 266 -2.89 -0.91 -14.50
CA LEU A 266 -3.19 0.43 -14.98
C LEU A 266 -3.59 1.29 -13.78
N ASP A 267 -2.93 2.42 -13.56
CA ASP A 267 -3.27 3.41 -12.53
C ASP A 267 -3.40 4.78 -13.21
N PHE A 268 -4.62 5.24 -13.34
CA PHE A 268 -4.95 6.55 -13.90
C PHE A 268 -5.44 7.48 -12.79
N ARG A 269 -4.87 8.68 -12.73
CA ARG A 269 -5.22 9.73 -11.76
C ARG A 269 -5.45 11.04 -12.48
N LYS A 270 -6.48 11.78 -12.10
CA LYS A 270 -6.82 13.10 -12.65
C LYS A 270 -7.04 14.08 -11.52
N TYR A 271 -6.49 15.28 -11.66
CA TYR A 271 -6.61 16.37 -10.70
C TYR A 271 -7.21 17.59 -11.39
N LEU A 272 -8.24 18.16 -10.79
CA LEU A 272 -9.00 19.28 -11.34
C LEU A 272 -9.15 20.36 -10.26
N LEU A 273 -8.73 21.59 -10.57
CA LEU A 273 -9.11 22.78 -9.80
C LEU A 273 -10.58 23.11 -10.07
N ILE A 274 -11.38 23.35 -9.01
CA ILE A 274 -12.83 23.58 -9.15
C ILE A 274 -13.19 25.04 -8.87
N LEU A 275 -12.98 25.50 -7.64
CA LEU A 275 -13.49 26.79 -7.14
C LEU A 275 -12.39 27.78 -6.79
N GLY A 276 -11.13 27.41 -6.84
CA GLY A 276 -10.01 28.27 -6.48
C GLY A 276 -8.69 27.55 -6.64
N GLU A 277 -7.59 28.17 -6.21
CA GLU A 277 -6.25 27.60 -6.41
C GLU A 277 -5.95 26.39 -5.52
N ARG A 278 -6.79 26.13 -4.53
CA ARG A 278 -6.57 25.08 -3.51
C ARG A 278 -7.74 24.09 -3.37
N ASP A 279 -8.82 24.30 -4.15
CA ASP A 279 -9.96 23.40 -4.19
C ASP A 279 -9.77 22.38 -5.32
N VAL A 280 -9.46 21.15 -4.97
CA VAL A 280 -9.07 20.11 -5.92
C VAL A 280 -10.05 18.93 -5.85
N LEU A 281 -10.62 18.58 -7.00
CA LEU A 281 -11.28 17.30 -7.18
C LEU A 281 -10.29 16.31 -7.80
N ALA A 282 -9.95 15.27 -7.05
CA ALA A 282 -9.02 14.24 -7.45
C ALA A 282 -9.74 12.92 -7.71
N PHE A 283 -9.45 12.29 -8.84
CA PHE A 283 -9.98 10.99 -9.24
C PHE A 283 -8.86 10.01 -9.49
N ARG A 284 -9.09 8.77 -9.11
CA ARG A 284 -8.22 7.65 -9.45
C ARG A 284 -9.03 6.45 -9.89
N VAL A 285 -8.54 5.75 -10.89
CA VAL A 285 -8.97 4.40 -11.25
C VAL A 285 -7.73 3.53 -11.38
N LEU A 286 -7.67 2.47 -10.59
CA LEU A 286 -6.63 1.47 -10.66
C LEU A 286 -7.26 0.13 -11.03
N VAL A 287 -6.77 -0.49 -12.10
CA VAL A 287 -7.14 -1.83 -12.52
C VAL A 287 -5.90 -2.69 -12.49
N GLN A 288 -5.99 -3.84 -11.86
CA GLN A 288 -4.95 -4.85 -11.86
C GLN A 288 -5.53 -6.19 -12.24
N ARG A 289 -4.80 -6.92 -13.09
CA ARG A 289 -5.17 -8.28 -13.50
C ARG A 289 -3.93 -9.16 -13.43
N ILE A 290 -4.09 -10.33 -12.81
CA ILE A 290 -3.08 -11.35 -12.80
C ILE A 290 -3.60 -12.53 -13.63
N SER A 291 -2.78 -13.00 -14.57
CA SER A 291 -3.03 -14.20 -15.38
C SER A 291 -1.91 -15.20 -15.14
N GLY A 292 -2.23 -16.47 -15.20
CA GLY A 292 -1.31 -17.57 -14.93
C GLY A 292 -1.98 -18.65 -14.08
N GLY A 293 -1.43 -19.87 -14.11
CA GLY A 293 -1.94 -21.00 -13.35
C GLY A 293 -1.52 -20.98 -11.90
N ASP A 294 -0.24 -20.69 -11.66
CA ASP A 294 0.40 -20.81 -10.35
C ASP A 294 0.71 -19.43 -9.79
N VAL A 295 -0.32 -18.71 -9.37
CA VAL A 295 -0.18 -17.38 -8.75
C VAL A 295 -0.03 -17.55 -7.24
N PRO A 296 1.10 -17.16 -6.64
CA PRO A 296 1.25 -17.19 -5.19
C PRO A 296 0.20 -16.29 -4.50
N LEU A 297 -0.31 -16.70 -3.34
CA LEU A 297 -1.30 -15.94 -2.57
C LEU A 297 -0.86 -14.49 -2.32
N PHE A 298 0.41 -14.30 -2.03
CA PHE A 298 0.99 -12.98 -1.80
C PHE A 298 0.93 -12.05 -3.02
N GLU A 299 1.08 -12.61 -4.22
CA GLU A 299 1.06 -11.83 -5.46
C GLU A 299 -0.36 -11.43 -5.87
N MET A 300 -1.39 -11.97 -5.22
CA MET A 300 -2.77 -11.64 -5.54
C MET A 300 -3.07 -10.17 -5.29
N SER A 301 -3.98 -9.64 -6.08
CA SER A 301 -4.50 -8.29 -5.92
C SER A 301 -5.25 -8.17 -4.60
N ALA A 302 -4.99 -7.12 -3.83
CA ALA A 302 -5.66 -6.88 -2.56
C ALA A 302 -6.32 -5.50 -2.52
N LEU A 303 -7.40 -5.37 -1.74
CA LEU A 303 -8.09 -4.12 -1.41
C LEU A 303 -8.33 -4.05 0.09
N GLY A 304 -8.25 -2.83 0.64
CA GLY A 304 -8.43 -2.53 2.07
C GLY A 304 -7.19 -1.91 2.69
N GLY A 305 -7.39 -1.09 3.71
CA GLY A 305 -6.34 -0.34 4.38
C GLY A 305 -6.09 1.04 3.78
N GLY A 306 -5.12 1.75 4.34
CA GLY A 306 -4.75 3.13 3.96
C GLY A 306 -3.60 3.24 2.96
N SER A 307 -3.07 2.12 2.44
CA SER A 307 -1.95 2.11 1.50
C SER A 307 -2.37 2.59 0.11
N THR A 308 -1.48 3.30 -0.58
CA THR A 308 -1.76 3.88 -1.91
C THR A 308 -2.31 2.86 -2.92
N GLN A 309 -1.79 1.65 -2.95
CA GLN A 309 -2.19 0.67 -3.97
C GLN A 309 -3.52 -0.05 -3.68
N ASN A 310 -3.96 -0.04 -2.41
CA ASN A 310 -5.10 -0.84 -1.95
C ASN A 310 -6.17 0.00 -1.25
N ALA A 311 -6.05 1.34 -1.29
CA ALA A 311 -6.79 2.29 -0.46
C ALA A 311 -8.32 2.14 -0.55
N MET A 312 -8.87 1.34 0.34
CA MET A 312 -10.26 1.36 0.77
C MET A 312 -10.25 1.62 2.27
N ARG A 313 -10.31 2.89 2.62
CA ARG A 313 -9.97 3.40 3.96
C ARG A 313 -10.97 3.06 5.06
N GLY A 314 -12.15 2.58 4.71
CA GLY A 314 -13.13 2.06 5.66
C GLY A 314 -12.99 0.55 5.96
N TYR A 315 -12.10 -0.17 5.24
CA TYR A 315 -11.93 -1.60 5.38
C TYR A 315 -10.55 -1.97 5.94
N ALA A 316 -10.46 -3.13 6.58
CA ALA A 316 -9.21 -3.69 7.08
C ALA A 316 -8.18 -3.89 5.95
N MET A 317 -6.92 -3.85 6.28
CA MET A 317 -5.84 -4.18 5.34
C MET A 317 -6.08 -5.59 4.77
N ASN A 318 -5.92 -5.71 3.43
CA ASN A 318 -6.12 -6.95 2.68
C ASN A 318 -7.52 -7.59 2.87
N ARG A 319 -8.57 -6.77 3.06
CA ARG A 319 -9.93 -7.26 3.32
C ARG A 319 -10.51 -8.07 2.17
N PHE A 320 -10.19 -7.72 0.93
CA PHE A 320 -10.61 -8.45 -0.27
C PHE A 320 -9.38 -8.80 -1.09
N GLN A 321 -9.27 -10.06 -1.51
CA GLN A 321 -8.13 -10.54 -2.32
C GLN A 321 -8.61 -11.45 -3.44
N ASP A 322 -8.00 -11.33 -4.64
CA ASP A 322 -8.20 -12.24 -5.77
C ASP A 322 -7.19 -11.95 -6.90
N LYS A 323 -7.30 -12.63 -8.05
CA LYS A 323 -6.43 -12.45 -9.22
C LYS A 323 -6.60 -11.10 -9.92
N GLY A 324 -7.71 -10.41 -9.74
CA GLY A 324 -7.93 -9.08 -10.30
C GLY A 324 -8.56 -8.13 -9.30
N LYS A 325 -8.36 -6.83 -9.51
CA LYS A 325 -9.02 -5.77 -8.75
C LYS A 325 -9.31 -4.56 -9.61
N ILE A 326 -10.37 -3.85 -9.26
CA ILE A 326 -10.59 -2.45 -9.62
C ILE A 326 -10.78 -1.64 -8.36
N LEU A 327 -10.12 -0.50 -8.31
CA LEU A 327 -10.19 0.48 -7.23
C LEU A 327 -10.45 1.84 -7.84
N SER A 328 -11.43 2.56 -7.33
CA SER A 328 -11.69 3.96 -7.66
C SER A 328 -11.67 4.78 -6.38
N ASN A 329 -10.91 5.85 -6.37
CA ASN A 329 -10.87 6.80 -5.27
C ASN A 329 -11.31 8.17 -5.80
N ILE A 330 -12.19 8.83 -5.08
CA ILE A 330 -12.66 10.19 -5.38
C ILE A 330 -12.41 11.02 -4.14
N GLU A 331 -11.68 12.13 -4.29
CA GLU A 331 -11.38 13.04 -3.18
C GLU A 331 -11.71 14.48 -3.55
N TYR A 332 -12.41 15.17 -2.67
CA TYR A 332 -12.53 16.62 -2.68
C TYR A 332 -11.64 17.20 -1.58
N ARG A 333 -10.58 17.89 -2.00
CA ARG A 333 -9.58 18.53 -1.15
C ARG A 333 -9.82 20.03 -1.15
N PHE A 334 -9.94 20.63 0.01
CA PHE A 334 -10.28 22.06 0.16
C PHE A 334 -9.43 22.73 1.26
N PRO A 335 -9.18 24.05 1.15
CA PRO A 335 -8.51 24.79 2.20
C PRO A 335 -9.42 24.97 3.42
N VAL A 336 -8.85 24.88 4.64
CA VAL A 336 -9.56 25.17 5.89
C VAL A 336 -9.01 26.45 6.49
N TRP A 337 -7.73 26.49 6.81
CA TRP A 337 -7.07 27.66 7.36
C TRP A 337 -5.54 27.59 7.23
N GLY A 338 -4.92 28.60 6.66
CA GLY A 338 -3.47 28.68 6.50
C GLY A 338 -2.91 27.44 5.76
N LYS A 339 -2.09 26.65 6.45
CA LYS A 339 -1.52 25.38 5.95
C LYS A 339 -2.43 24.17 6.19
N LEU A 340 -3.59 24.35 6.83
CA LEU A 340 -4.54 23.28 7.10
C LEU A 340 -5.55 23.17 5.95
N GLY A 341 -5.73 21.98 5.44
CA GLY A 341 -6.78 21.61 4.47
C GLY A 341 -7.67 20.49 5.01
N GLY A 342 -8.84 20.38 4.41
CA GLY A 342 -9.79 19.29 4.61
C GLY A 342 -9.83 18.39 3.37
N ASN A 343 -10.37 17.20 3.57
CA ASN A 343 -10.60 16.23 2.53
C ASN A 343 -11.88 15.43 2.82
N LEU A 344 -12.74 15.31 1.81
CA LEU A 344 -13.84 14.34 1.80
C LEU A 344 -13.54 13.29 0.74
N PHE A 345 -13.83 12.03 0.99
CA PHE A 345 -13.53 10.97 0.06
C PHE A 345 -14.58 9.87 -0.01
N ILE A 346 -14.59 9.19 -1.15
CA ILE A 346 -15.30 7.94 -1.39
C ILE A 346 -14.33 6.99 -2.07
N ASP A 347 -14.22 5.77 -1.53
CA ASP A 347 -13.44 4.70 -2.11
C ASP A 347 -14.37 3.56 -2.53
N LEU A 348 -14.16 3.03 -3.75
CA LEU A 348 -14.97 1.99 -4.36
C LEU A 348 -14.04 0.90 -4.88
N GLY A 349 -14.36 -0.37 -4.66
CA GLY A 349 -13.52 -1.43 -5.20
C GLY A 349 -14.16 -2.81 -5.15
N THR A 350 -13.67 -3.68 -6.02
CA THR A 350 -14.00 -5.10 -6.01
C THR A 350 -12.82 -5.92 -6.54
N VAL A 351 -12.81 -7.20 -6.23
CA VAL A 351 -11.84 -8.17 -6.71
C VAL A 351 -12.55 -9.27 -7.50
N TRP A 352 -11.84 -10.01 -8.36
CA TRP A 352 -12.40 -11.09 -9.14
C TRP A 352 -11.35 -12.14 -9.53
N PRO A 353 -11.74 -13.43 -9.70
CA PRO A 353 -10.84 -14.49 -10.15
C PRO A 353 -10.54 -14.41 -11.66
N SER A 354 -11.48 -13.91 -12.47
CA SER A 354 -11.34 -13.69 -13.92
C SER A 354 -12.28 -12.58 -14.40
N PHE A 355 -11.98 -11.93 -15.53
CA PHE A 355 -12.82 -10.85 -16.07
C PHE A 355 -14.27 -11.30 -16.32
N SER A 356 -14.48 -12.54 -16.71
CA SER A 356 -15.84 -13.09 -16.92
C SER A 356 -16.65 -13.22 -15.63
N ARG A 357 -15.98 -13.21 -14.48
CA ARG A 357 -16.60 -13.28 -13.14
C ARG A 357 -16.57 -11.93 -12.40
N LEU A 358 -16.34 -10.83 -13.10
CA LEU A 358 -16.40 -9.48 -12.54
C LEU A 358 -17.86 -9.11 -12.26
N GLU A 359 -18.20 -8.88 -10.98
CA GLU A 359 -19.54 -8.53 -10.53
C GLU A 359 -19.53 -7.13 -9.90
N PHE A 360 -19.95 -6.12 -10.65
CA PHE A 360 -20.06 -4.74 -10.13
C PHE A 360 -21.05 -4.61 -8.96
N ARG A 361 -22.04 -5.51 -8.86
CA ARG A 361 -22.98 -5.53 -7.73
C ARG A 361 -22.32 -5.86 -6.38
N LYS A 362 -21.15 -6.48 -6.42
CA LYS A 362 -20.36 -6.83 -5.22
C LYS A 362 -19.26 -5.78 -4.93
N MET A 363 -19.33 -4.60 -5.54
CA MET A 363 -18.41 -3.53 -5.18
C MET A 363 -18.58 -3.15 -3.72
N ALA A 364 -17.48 -3.14 -2.99
CA ALA A 364 -17.39 -2.55 -1.68
C ALA A 364 -17.26 -1.04 -1.83
N ILE A 365 -17.87 -0.31 -0.90
CA ILE A 365 -17.85 1.15 -0.84
C ILE A 365 -17.56 1.59 0.57
N ASP A 366 -16.72 2.60 0.69
CA ASP A 366 -16.54 3.35 1.93
C ASP A 366 -16.48 4.85 1.62
N ALA A 367 -16.65 5.64 2.66
CA ALA A 367 -16.55 7.09 2.59
C ALA A 367 -15.94 7.63 3.87
N GLY A 368 -15.41 8.82 3.81
CA GLY A 368 -14.80 9.42 4.98
C GLY A 368 -14.38 10.86 4.78
N TRP A 369 -13.69 11.33 5.78
CA TRP A 369 -13.12 12.68 5.78
C TRP A 369 -11.70 12.65 6.34
N GLY A 370 -10.95 13.71 6.07
CA GLY A 370 -9.59 13.82 6.58
C GLY A 370 -9.12 15.26 6.70
N LEU A 371 -7.97 15.40 7.32
CA LEU A 371 -7.24 16.65 7.44
C LEU A 371 -5.89 16.52 6.74
N ARG A 372 -5.41 17.64 6.23
CA ARG A 372 -4.14 17.77 5.52
C ARG A 372 -3.38 18.94 6.10
N TYR A 373 -2.14 18.71 6.52
CA TYR A 373 -1.25 19.80 6.93
C TYR A 373 -0.10 19.92 5.92
N TYR A 374 -0.11 21.01 5.16
CA TYR A 374 0.79 21.24 4.02
C TYR A 374 2.07 21.91 4.52
N LEU A 375 3.19 21.22 4.34
CA LEU A 375 4.54 21.74 4.55
C LEU A 375 5.28 21.85 3.20
N LYS A 376 6.42 22.56 3.17
CA LYS A 376 7.14 22.84 1.92
C LYS A 376 7.49 21.54 1.15
N ASN A 377 8.00 20.54 1.86
CA ASN A 377 8.56 19.33 1.26
C ASN A 377 7.78 18.06 1.63
N PHE A 378 6.74 18.14 2.44
CA PHE A 378 5.90 16.99 2.77
C PHE A 378 4.50 17.43 3.21
N LEU A 379 3.63 16.44 3.28
CA LEU A 379 2.25 16.58 3.69
C LEU A 379 1.97 15.58 4.82
N ALA A 380 1.47 16.06 5.95
CA ALA A 380 0.90 15.20 6.97
C ALA A 380 -0.60 15.00 6.70
N ARG A 381 -1.05 13.74 6.78
CA ARG A 381 -2.39 13.32 6.45
C ARG A 381 -3.04 12.61 7.63
N PHE A 382 -4.25 13.03 7.97
CA PHE A 382 -5.16 12.29 8.85
C PHE A 382 -6.41 11.91 8.05
N ASP A 383 -6.78 10.63 8.04
CA ASP A 383 -8.00 10.15 7.40
C ASP A 383 -8.83 9.30 8.37
N MET A 384 -10.15 9.43 8.29
CA MET A 384 -11.11 8.60 8.99
C MET A 384 -12.10 8.04 7.97
N GLY A 385 -12.02 6.73 7.75
CA GLY A 385 -12.85 6.01 6.79
C GLY A 385 -13.94 5.20 7.48
N PHE A 386 -15.12 5.17 6.89
CA PHE A 386 -16.29 4.47 7.38
C PHE A 386 -16.83 3.51 6.33
N SER A 387 -17.10 2.28 6.74
CA SER A 387 -17.72 1.25 5.91
C SER A 387 -18.78 0.51 6.71
N ARG A 388 -19.47 -0.42 6.06
CA ARG A 388 -20.37 -1.35 6.76
C ARG A 388 -19.68 -2.24 7.81
N GLU A 389 -18.35 -2.35 7.78
CA GLU A 389 -17.55 -3.18 8.68
C GLU A 389 -16.95 -2.38 9.84
N GLY A 390 -17.21 -1.08 9.91
CA GLY A 390 -16.76 -0.20 10.99
C GLY A 390 -16.01 1.03 10.51
N MET A 391 -15.24 1.61 11.42
CA MET A 391 -14.46 2.82 11.23
C MET A 391 -12.96 2.49 11.35
N ARG A 392 -12.14 3.18 10.53
CA ARG A 392 -10.68 3.10 10.58
C ARG A 392 -10.05 4.48 10.54
N ILE A 393 -8.90 4.59 11.18
CA ILE A 393 -8.18 5.84 11.35
C ILE A 393 -6.75 5.65 10.84
N TYR A 394 -6.28 6.63 10.08
CA TYR A 394 -4.93 6.67 9.53
C TYR A 394 -4.31 8.04 9.80
N PHE A 395 -3.08 8.03 10.30
CA PHE A 395 -2.21 9.19 10.32
C PHE A 395 -0.92 8.84 9.58
N ASN A 396 -0.66 9.51 8.47
CA ASN A 396 0.42 9.15 7.57
C ASN A 396 0.95 10.39 6.83
N PHE A 397 1.96 10.20 5.99
CA PHE A 397 2.54 11.24 5.14
C PHE A 397 2.19 11.05 3.68
N GLY A 398 2.11 12.17 2.94
CA GLY A 398 1.75 12.19 1.52
C GLY A 398 0.25 12.02 1.27
N GLN A 399 -0.15 12.29 0.02
CA GLN A 399 -1.52 11.99 -0.43
C GLN A 399 -1.69 10.48 -0.64
N VAL A 400 -2.94 10.00 -0.64
CA VAL A 400 -3.25 8.61 -1.00
C VAL A 400 -2.90 8.35 -2.47
N PHE A 401 -3.14 9.35 -3.35
CA PHE A 401 -2.86 9.28 -4.78
C PHE A 401 -2.69 10.66 -5.41
#